data_05d822835f00dde4e22bcf18255a3953
#
_entry.id   05d822835f00dde4e22bcf18255a3953
#
_cell.length_a   1.000
_cell.length_b   1.000
_cell.length_c   1.000
_cell.angle_alpha   90.00
_cell.angle_beta   90.00
_cell.angle_gamma   90.00
#
_symmetry.space_group_name_H-M   'P 1'
#
loop_
_entity.id
_entity.type
_entity.pdbx_description
1 polymer ?
#
loop_
_entity_poly.entity_id
_entity_poly.type
_entity_poly.pdbx_seq_one_letter_code
_entity_poly.pdbx_strand_id
1 'polypeptide(L)'
;QLFEIHISGKCYAYIYYLCNVLLGLMLFLGLLPQGDDKHNREPHSSEFLNGILHYLFLPLTAGYLTVLYIYATRILVSWELPIGWVSWLIVALMTVCIAIQFGLYPTRFKEGKRFDNWIARWMPILILPLLLLMTIGIIRRFNDYGITLNRLYLATLNGWFYIVCIGLFIIKARRINWIPISFAIIFLLTSALPVNYASITKNTILNEIRDEMQHSCQTEAPLSLQQYKEWIYSLPEKKAIQINSKFKYLSNWFGTESVTHLIDKNVTYNLYSVAMDLEADTVAGGAGGKQGLLCG
;
A
#
# COMPACT_ATOMS: atom_id res chain seq x y z
N GLN A 1 7.98 10.58 -30.95
CA GLN A 1 9.36 10.82 -31.44
C GLN A 1 9.40 11.33 -32.89
N LEU A 2 8.23 11.56 -33.54
CA LEU A 2 8.18 12.09 -34.90
C LEU A 2 8.56 13.59 -35.01
N PHE A 3 8.64 14.32 -33.88
CA PHE A 3 8.90 15.75 -33.86
C PHE A 3 10.03 16.19 -32.90
N GLU A 4 10.89 15.28 -32.44
CA GLU A 4 12.03 15.60 -31.56
C GLU A 4 11.73 16.50 -30.34
N ILE A 5 10.46 16.57 -29.90
CA ILE A 5 10.06 17.37 -28.76
C ILE A 5 10.34 16.58 -27.51
N HIS A 6 11.35 16.97 -26.75
CA HIS A 6 11.67 16.42 -25.44
C HIS A 6 10.63 16.90 -24.41
N ILE A 7 9.53 16.16 -24.29
CA ILE A 7 8.52 16.38 -23.24
C ILE A 7 8.94 15.59 -22.01
N SER A 8 9.05 16.26 -20.87
CA SER A 8 9.43 15.60 -19.61
C SER A 8 8.38 14.54 -19.24
N GLY A 9 8.81 13.40 -18.68
CA GLY A 9 7.90 12.32 -18.27
C GLY A 9 6.80 12.77 -17.30
N LYS A 10 7.03 13.85 -16.55
CA LYS A 10 6.05 14.48 -15.68
C LYS A 10 4.84 15.06 -16.46
N CYS A 11 5.06 15.64 -17.64
CA CYS A 11 3.97 16.16 -18.47
C CYS A 11 3.04 15.04 -18.95
N TYR A 12 3.59 13.89 -19.34
CA TYR A 12 2.78 12.71 -19.71
C TYR A 12 1.93 12.22 -18.51
N ALA A 13 2.51 12.18 -17.32
CA ALA A 13 1.79 11.80 -16.12
C ALA A 13 0.65 12.79 -15.81
N TYR A 14 0.89 14.10 -15.87
CA TYR A 14 -0.15 15.10 -15.64
C TYR A 14 -1.28 15.04 -16.69
N ILE A 15 -0.95 14.87 -17.97
CA ILE A 15 -1.95 14.72 -19.04
C ILE A 15 -2.77 13.44 -18.80
N TYR A 16 -2.10 12.32 -18.46
CA TYR A 16 -2.78 11.07 -18.15
C TYR A 16 -3.75 11.20 -16.98
N TYR A 17 -3.33 11.80 -15.86
CA TYR A 17 -4.20 12.04 -14.71
C TYR A 17 -5.34 12.99 -15.03
N LEU A 18 -5.06 14.09 -15.73
CA LEU A 18 -6.07 15.08 -16.13
C LEU A 18 -7.14 14.44 -17.04
N CYS A 19 -6.72 13.70 -18.06
CA CYS A 19 -7.63 13.02 -18.96
C CYS A 19 -8.48 11.97 -18.23
N ASN A 20 -7.88 11.13 -17.35
CA ASN A 20 -8.63 10.12 -16.60
C ASN A 20 -9.63 10.74 -15.63
N VAL A 21 -9.24 11.79 -14.90
CA VAL A 21 -10.12 12.48 -13.95
C VAL A 21 -11.26 13.19 -14.68
N LEU A 22 -10.97 13.94 -15.74
CA LEU A 22 -12.00 14.64 -16.55
C LEU A 22 -12.94 13.65 -17.23
N LEU A 23 -12.41 12.63 -17.90
CA LEU A 23 -13.20 11.62 -18.60
C LEU A 23 -14.04 10.81 -17.62
N GLY A 24 -13.46 10.40 -16.49
CA GLY A 24 -14.17 9.69 -15.42
C GLY A 24 -15.30 10.54 -14.84
N LEU A 25 -15.05 11.83 -14.56
CA LEU A 25 -16.07 12.75 -14.05
C LEU A 25 -17.17 13.02 -15.08
N MET A 26 -16.82 13.25 -16.34
CA MET A 26 -17.79 13.48 -17.43
C MET A 26 -18.68 12.24 -17.66
N LEU A 27 -18.08 11.06 -17.70
CA LEU A 27 -18.82 9.80 -17.82
C LEU A 27 -19.74 9.58 -16.60
N PHE A 28 -19.25 9.83 -15.40
CA PHE A 28 -20.05 9.73 -14.19
C PHE A 28 -21.26 10.69 -14.21
N LEU A 29 -21.03 11.97 -14.53
CA LEU A 29 -22.10 12.97 -14.63
C LEU A 29 -23.08 12.68 -15.76
N GLY A 30 -22.59 12.17 -16.90
CA GLY A 30 -23.44 11.76 -18.02
C GLY A 30 -24.30 10.53 -17.76
N LEU A 31 -23.86 9.66 -16.84
CA LEU A 31 -24.61 8.45 -16.43
C LEU A 31 -25.58 8.72 -15.26
N LEU A 32 -25.57 9.94 -14.69
CA LEU A 32 -26.54 10.28 -13.65
C LEU A 32 -27.96 10.35 -14.25
N PRO A 33 -28.93 9.69 -13.60
CA PRO A 33 -30.32 9.71 -14.07
C PRO A 33 -30.88 11.14 -14.05
N GLN A 34 -31.44 11.57 -15.17
CA GLN A 34 -32.00 12.90 -15.36
C GLN A 34 -33.52 12.83 -15.53
N GLY A 35 -34.22 13.89 -15.15
CA GLY A 35 -35.70 13.98 -15.31
C GLY A 35 -36.47 12.98 -14.46
N ASP A 36 -37.46 12.35 -15.08
CA ASP A 36 -38.39 11.39 -14.42
C ASP A 36 -37.70 10.09 -14.00
N ASP A 37 -36.57 9.74 -14.61
CA ASP A 37 -35.77 8.55 -14.21
C ASP A 37 -35.17 8.66 -12.81
N LYS A 38 -35.12 9.85 -12.21
CA LYS A 38 -34.71 10.06 -10.81
C LYS A 38 -35.62 9.33 -9.81
N HIS A 39 -36.89 9.13 -10.16
CA HIS A 39 -37.88 8.49 -9.31
C HIS A 39 -38.00 6.99 -9.55
N ASN A 40 -37.49 6.49 -10.68
CA ASN A 40 -37.43 5.06 -10.96
C ASN A 40 -36.37 4.40 -10.08
N ARG A 41 -36.80 3.85 -8.93
CA ARG A 41 -35.95 3.13 -7.98
C ARG A 41 -35.71 1.68 -8.36
N GLU A 42 -36.22 1.22 -9.48
CA GLU A 42 -36.00 -0.16 -9.92
C GLU A 42 -34.56 -0.30 -10.45
N PRO A 43 -33.74 -1.15 -9.85
CA PRO A 43 -32.37 -1.36 -10.31
C PRO A 43 -32.39 -2.01 -11.68
N HIS A 44 -32.12 -1.23 -12.71
CA HIS A 44 -32.00 -1.73 -14.09
C HIS A 44 -30.63 -2.37 -14.26
N SER A 45 -30.61 -3.69 -14.53
CA SER A 45 -29.37 -4.39 -14.88
C SER A 45 -29.31 -4.62 -16.37
N SER A 46 -28.27 -4.13 -17.03
CA SER A 46 -27.99 -4.51 -18.40
C SER A 46 -27.69 -6.02 -18.46
N GLU A 47 -28.35 -6.74 -19.39
CA GLU A 47 -28.12 -8.18 -19.59
C GLU A 47 -26.68 -8.45 -19.99
N PHE A 48 -26.06 -7.57 -20.75
CA PHE A 48 -24.67 -7.64 -21.15
C PHE A 48 -23.72 -7.58 -19.95
N LEU A 49 -23.93 -6.59 -19.03
CA LEU A 49 -23.13 -6.46 -17.83
C LEU A 49 -23.25 -7.69 -16.91
N ASN A 50 -24.48 -8.20 -16.80
CA ASN A 50 -24.76 -9.39 -16.02
C ASN A 50 -24.08 -10.64 -16.62
N GLY A 51 -24.07 -10.78 -17.94
CA GLY A 51 -23.34 -11.84 -18.64
C GLY A 51 -21.83 -11.77 -18.35
N ILE A 52 -21.22 -10.60 -18.50
CA ILE A 52 -19.79 -10.40 -18.19
C ILE A 52 -19.48 -10.75 -16.73
N LEU A 53 -20.31 -10.31 -15.79
CA LEU A 53 -20.10 -10.61 -14.38
C LEU A 53 -20.13 -12.11 -14.09
N HIS A 54 -21.10 -12.84 -14.63
CA HIS A 54 -21.28 -14.26 -14.34
C HIS A 54 -20.31 -15.16 -15.10
N TYR A 55 -20.04 -14.87 -16.37
CA TYR A 55 -19.22 -15.74 -17.22
C TYR A 55 -17.73 -15.38 -17.24
N LEU A 56 -17.37 -14.14 -16.90
CA LEU A 56 -15.97 -13.70 -16.90
C LEU A 56 -15.47 -13.40 -15.49
N PHE A 57 -16.09 -12.46 -14.78
CA PHE A 57 -15.55 -11.98 -13.50
C PHE A 57 -15.64 -13.01 -12.38
N LEU A 58 -16.74 -13.72 -12.24
CA LEU A 58 -16.90 -14.71 -11.17
C LEU A 58 -15.94 -15.90 -11.31
N PRO A 59 -15.82 -16.58 -12.46
CA PRO A 59 -14.87 -17.69 -12.59
C PRO A 59 -13.41 -17.22 -12.52
N LEU A 60 -13.09 -16.04 -13.06
CA LEU A 60 -11.76 -15.46 -12.96
C LEU A 60 -11.39 -15.17 -11.49
N THR A 61 -12.32 -14.59 -10.72
CA THR A 61 -12.12 -14.30 -9.29
C THR A 61 -12.00 -15.59 -8.48
N ALA A 62 -12.77 -16.62 -8.80
CA ALA A 62 -12.68 -17.93 -8.15
C ALA A 62 -11.32 -18.59 -8.41
N GLY A 63 -10.84 -18.56 -9.66
CA GLY A 63 -9.50 -19.02 -10.02
C GLY A 63 -8.41 -18.26 -9.30
N TYR A 64 -8.51 -16.92 -9.28
CA TYR A 64 -7.55 -16.06 -8.57
C TYR A 64 -7.54 -16.31 -7.05
N LEU A 65 -8.71 -16.48 -6.47
CA LEU A 65 -8.85 -16.84 -5.05
C LEU A 65 -8.17 -18.17 -4.75
N THR A 66 -8.38 -19.19 -5.61
CA THR A 66 -7.74 -20.50 -5.47
C THR A 66 -6.22 -20.41 -5.52
N VAL A 67 -5.66 -19.67 -6.46
CA VAL A 67 -4.21 -19.44 -6.55
C VAL A 67 -3.67 -18.75 -5.28
N LEU A 68 -4.38 -17.74 -4.78
CA LEU A 68 -3.97 -17.06 -3.53
C LEU A 68 -4.06 -17.98 -2.31
N TYR A 69 -5.01 -18.87 -2.24
CA TYR A 69 -5.09 -19.87 -1.16
C TYR A 69 -3.95 -20.89 -1.21
N ILE A 70 -3.61 -21.39 -2.41
CA ILE A 70 -2.44 -22.28 -2.59
C ILE A 70 -1.17 -21.56 -2.16
N TYR A 71 -1.04 -20.28 -2.52
CA TYR A 71 0.10 -19.47 -2.14
C TYR A 71 0.14 -19.18 -0.62
N ALA A 72 -1.01 -18.90 -0.03
CA ALA A 72 -1.16 -18.70 1.41
C ALA A 72 -0.76 -19.96 2.21
N THR A 73 -1.20 -21.13 1.79
CA THR A 73 -0.80 -22.42 2.40
C THR A 73 0.71 -22.64 2.28
N ARG A 74 1.31 -22.33 1.14
CA ARG A 74 2.77 -22.43 0.98
C ARG A 74 3.51 -21.52 1.97
N ILE A 75 3.07 -20.27 2.13
CA ILE A 75 3.66 -19.32 3.09
C ILE A 75 3.51 -19.84 4.53
N LEU A 76 2.36 -20.38 4.89
CA LEU A 76 2.12 -20.92 6.23
C LEU A 76 3.00 -22.16 6.54
N VAL A 77 3.28 -22.99 5.54
CA VAL A 77 4.12 -24.19 5.69
C VAL A 77 5.60 -23.83 5.72
N SER A 78 6.08 -22.97 4.81
CA SER A 78 7.49 -22.58 4.73
C SER A 78 7.89 -21.54 5.77
N TRP A 79 6.90 -20.83 6.36
CA TRP A 79 7.09 -19.70 7.27
C TRP A 79 7.96 -18.56 6.69
N GLU A 80 8.17 -18.58 5.39
CA GLU A 80 8.87 -17.54 4.66
C GLU A 80 7.86 -16.57 4.05
N LEU A 81 7.74 -15.35 4.59
CA LEU A 81 6.90 -14.33 4.00
C LEU A 81 7.65 -13.67 2.82
N PRO A 82 7.12 -13.78 1.61
CA PRO A 82 7.74 -13.16 0.46
C PRO A 82 7.64 -11.64 0.50
N ILE A 83 8.62 -11.02 -0.13
CA ILE A 83 8.82 -9.58 -0.17
C ILE A 83 7.66 -8.89 -0.91
N GLY A 84 6.70 -8.35 -0.16
CA GLY A 84 5.83 -7.25 -0.64
C GLY A 84 4.66 -7.53 -1.57
N TRP A 85 4.78 -8.43 -2.47
CA TRP A 85 3.82 -8.63 -3.56
C TRP A 85 2.45 -9.17 -3.12
N VAL A 86 2.41 -9.97 -2.04
CA VAL A 86 1.17 -10.58 -1.54
C VAL A 86 0.13 -9.53 -1.14
N SER A 87 0.56 -8.47 -0.49
CA SER A 87 -0.37 -7.40 -0.09
C SER A 87 -1.05 -6.75 -1.29
N TRP A 88 -0.31 -6.51 -2.38
CA TRP A 88 -0.87 -5.97 -3.62
C TRP A 88 -1.86 -6.92 -4.29
N LEU A 89 -1.56 -8.22 -4.27
CA LEU A 89 -2.46 -9.25 -4.82
C LEU A 89 -3.78 -9.30 -4.03
N ILE A 90 -3.72 -9.21 -2.69
CA ILE A 90 -4.92 -9.19 -1.85
C ILE A 90 -5.73 -7.90 -2.05
N VAL A 91 -5.06 -6.74 -2.18
CA VAL A 91 -5.71 -5.47 -2.49
C VAL A 91 -6.43 -5.55 -3.84
N ALA A 92 -5.79 -6.11 -4.87
CA ALA A 92 -6.40 -6.30 -6.18
C ALA A 92 -7.63 -7.23 -6.09
N LEU A 93 -7.53 -8.36 -5.37
CA LEU A 93 -8.65 -9.27 -5.13
C LEU A 93 -9.83 -8.53 -4.47
N MET A 94 -9.57 -7.79 -3.38
CA MET A 94 -10.62 -7.05 -2.68
C MET A 94 -11.30 -6.01 -3.57
N THR A 95 -10.52 -5.29 -4.38
CA THR A 95 -11.06 -4.31 -5.33
C THR A 95 -12.01 -4.97 -6.33
N VAL A 96 -11.60 -6.11 -6.91
CA VAL A 96 -12.46 -6.87 -7.82
C VAL A 96 -13.71 -7.40 -7.10
N CYS A 97 -13.56 -7.90 -5.87
CA CYS A 97 -14.69 -8.39 -5.09
C CYS A 97 -15.70 -7.29 -4.76
N ILE A 98 -15.24 -6.09 -4.42
CA ILE A 98 -16.11 -4.92 -4.21
C ILE A 98 -16.81 -4.56 -5.53
N ALA A 99 -16.10 -4.53 -6.65
CA ALA A 99 -16.69 -4.27 -7.97
C ALA A 99 -17.78 -5.28 -8.33
N ILE A 100 -17.54 -6.58 -8.08
CA ILE A 100 -18.54 -7.65 -8.27
C ILE A 100 -19.76 -7.43 -7.36
N GLN A 101 -19.56 -7.02 -6.11
CA GLN A 101 -20.67 -6.73 -5.19
C GLN A 101 -21.57 -5.62 -5.72
N PHE A 102 -20.99 -4.55 -6.29
CA PHE A 102 -21.74 -3.48 -6.93
C PHE A 102 -22.44 -3.96 -8.22
N GLY A 103 -21.76 -4.76 -9.02
CA GLY A 103 -22.33 -5.29 -10.27
C GLY A 103 -23.47 -6.27 -10.04
N LEU A 104 -23.40 -7.12 -9.02
CA LEU A 104 -24.46 -8.07 -8.66
C LEU A 104 -25.63 -7.40 -7.93
N TYR A 105 -25.48 -6.17 -7.43
CA TYR A 105 -26.51 -5.52 -6.63
C TYR A 105 -27.87 -5.42 -7.33
N PRO A 106 -27.99 -4.99 -8.60
CA PRO A 106 -29.27 -4.90 -9.30
C PRO A 106 -29.94 -6.27 -9.53
N THR A 107 -29.15 -7.33 -9.73
CA THR A 107 -29.67 -8.67 -10.07
C THR A 107 -30.24 -9.41 -8.87
N ARG A 108 -29.78 -9.09 -7.66
CA ARG A 108 -30.20 -9.76 -6.42
C ARG A 108 -31.65 -9.54 -6.05
N PHE A 109 -32.23 -8.41 -6.47
CA PHE A 109 -33.61 -8.05 -6.16
C PHE A 109 -34.61 -8.64 -7.18
N LYS A 110 -34.12 -9.24 -8.28
CA LYS A 110 -34.97 -9.96 -9.23
C LYS A 110 -35.32 -11.35 -8.68
N GLU A 111 -36.57 -11.72 -8.81
CA GLU A 111 -37.06 -13.03 -8.37
C GLU A 111 -36.28 -14.19 -9.04
N GLY A 112 -35.84 -15.18 -8.25
CA GLY A 112 -35.22 -16.40 -8.74
C GLY A 112 -33.68 -16.48 -8.65
N LYS A 113 -32.95 -15.40 -8.34
CA LYS A 113 -31.48 -15.41 -8.30
C LYS A 113 -30.89 -15.68 -6.89
N ARG A 114 -31.18 -16.86 -6.34
CA ARG A 114 -30.61 -17.31 -5.06
C ARG A 114 -29.08 -17.41 -5.10
N PHE A 115 -28.51 -17.68 -6.26
CA PHE A 115 -27.06 -17.85 -6.47
C PHE A 115 -26.31 -16.54 -6.25
N ASP A 116 -26.79 -15.41 -6.79
CA ASP A 116 -26.16 -14.10 -6.63
C ASP A 116 -26.14 -13.66 -5.16
N ASN A 117 -27.22 -13.96 -4.44
CA ASN A 117 -27.29 -13.68 -3.01
C ASN A 117 -26.34 -14.56 -2.20
N TRP A 118 -26.15 -15.81 -2.59
CA TRP A 118 -25.23 -16.74 -1.96
C TRP A 118 -23.76 -16.28 -2.15
N ILE A 119 -23.37 -15.97 -3.40
CA ILE A 119 -22.04 -15.45 -3.70
C ILE A 119 -21.76 -14.18 -2.91
N ALA A 120 -22.66 -13.23 -2.98
CA ALA A 120 -22.49 -11.94 -2.33
C ALA A 120 -22.32 -12.04 -0.81
N ARG A 121 -22.92 -13.04 -0.19
CA ARG A 121 -22.84 -13.27 1.26
C ARG A 121 -21.55 -14.02 1.65
N TRP A 122 -21.15 -15.02 0.86
CA TRP A 122 -20.05 -15.90 1.23
C TRP A 122 -18.68 -15.41 0.73
N MET A 123 -18.64 -14.68 -0.37
CA MET A 123 -17.43 -14.13 -0.95
C MET A 123 -16.61 -13.29 0.08
N PRO A 124 -17.18 -12.36 0.85
CA PRO A 124 -16.43 -11.61 1.87
C PRO A 124 -15.80 -12.52 2.94
N ILE A 125 -16.48 -13.62 3.32
CA ILE A 125 -15.98 -14.55 4.34
C ILE A 125 -14.74 -15.30 3.81
N LEU A 126 -14.79 -15.72 2.53
CA LEU A 126 -13.67 -16.40 1.89
C LEU A 126 -12.41 -15.51 1.81
N ILE A 127 -12.54 -14.20 1.87
CA ILE A 127 -11.40 -13.29 1.80
C ILE A 127 -10.77 -13.05 3.19
N LEU A 128 -11.52 -13.22 4.28
CA LEU A 128 -11.04 -12.95 5.64
C LEU A 128 -9.71 -13.64 5.99
N PRO A 129 -9.47 -14.93 5.68
CA PRO A 129 -8.18 -15.56 5.95
C PRO A 129 -7.01 -14.93 5.19
N LEU A 130 -7.25 -14.43 3.98
CA LEU A 130 -6.23 -13.73 3.19
C LEU A 130 -5.94 -12.33 3.76
N LEU A 131 -6.96 -11.64 4.30
CA LEU A 131 -6.75 -10.37 5.03
C LEU A 131 -5.93 -10.59 6.31
N LEU A 132 -6.12 -11.70 7.02
CA LEU A 132 -5.27 -12.07 8.17
C LEU A 132 -3.82 -12.26 7.72
N LEU A 133 -3.58 -12.97 6.62
CA LEU A 133 -2.23 -13.13 6.07
C LEU A 133 -1.60 -11.78 5.71
N MET A 134 -2.38 -10.88 5.09
CA MET A 134 -1.94 -9.52 4.80
C MET A 134 -1.59 -8.74 6.08
N THR A 135 -2.39 -8.87 7.13
CA THR A 135 -2.13 -8.24 8.44
C THR A 135 -0.80 -8.71 9.03
N ILE A 136 -0.55 -10.03 9.04
CA ILE A 136 0.72 -10.60 9.51
C ILE A 136 1.89 -10.03 8.70
N GLY A 137 1.76 -9.95 7.37
CA GLY A 137 2.76 -9.37 6.51
C GLY A 137 3.02 -7.88 6.78
N ILE A 138 1.98 -7.10 7.09
CA ILE A 138 2.10 -5.67 7.43
C ILE A 138 2.82 -5.51 8.78
N ILE A 139 2.41 -6.25 9.81
CA ILE A 139 3.02 -6.19 11.17
C ILE A 139 4.51 -6.53 11.09
N ARG A 140 4.87 -7.62 10.40
CA ARG A 140 6.27 -8.01 10.22
C ARG A 140 7.10 -6.89 9.57
N ARG A 141 6.54 -6.21 8.56
CA ARG A 141 7.22 -5.11 7.89
C ARG A 141 7.36 -3.87 8.74
N PHE A 142 6.41 -3.59 9.62
CA PHE A 142 6.58 -2.53 10.60
C PHE A 142 7.74 -2.84 11.55
N ASN A 143 7.87 -4.09 11.98
CA ASN A 143 8.94 -4.51 12.88
C ASN A 143 10.32 -4.53 12.18
N ASP A 144 10.39 -5.00 10.93
CA ASP A 144 11.67 -5.16 10.21
C ASP A 144 12.22 -3.83 9.67
N TYR A 145 11.36 -2.93 9.22
CA TYR A 145 11.76 -1.73 8.46
C TYR A 145 11.20 -0.41 9.01
N GLY A 146 10.48 -0.45 10.12
CA GLY A 146 9.87 0.74 10.73
C GLY A 146 8.63 1.28 10.00
N ILE A 147 8.14 2.42 10.49
CA ILE A 147 6.92 3.07 10.02
C ILE A 147 7.21 3.91 8.78
N THR A 148 6.46 3.68 7.70
CA THR A 148 6.49 4.51 6.48
C THR A 148 5.07 4.86 6.04
N LEU A 149 4.93 5.97 5.32
CA LEU A 149 3.65 6.49 4.85
C LEU A 149 2.84 5.43 4.08
N ASN A 150 3.48 4.75 3.13
CA ASN A 150 2.83 3.73 2.31
C ASN A 150 2.32 2.54 3.13
N ARG A 151 3.03 2.16 4.19
CA ARG A 151 2.63 1.06 5.08
C ARG A 151 1.46 1.45 5.96
N LEU A 152 1.41 2.71 6.44
CA LEU A 152 0.27 3.23 7.19
C LEU A 152 -0.99 3.22 6.33
N TYR A 153 -0.93 3.71 5.09
CA TYR A 153 -2.06 3.64 4.17
C TYR A 153 -2.49 2.20 3.88
N LEU A 154 -1.54 1.30 3.70
CA LEU A 154 -1.83 -0.11 3.46
C LEU A 154 -2.49 -0.76 4.69
N ALA A 155 -2.04 -0.45 5.90
CA ALA A 155 -2.64 -0.93 7.15
C ALA A 155 -4.07 -0.41 7.32
N THR A 156 -4.30 0.88 7.03
CA THR A 156 -5.64 1.48 7.07
C THR A 156 -6.58 0.84 6.04
N LEU A 157 -6.07 0.64 4.82
CA LEU A 157 -6.83 -0.04 3.76
C LEU A 157 -7.20 -1.47 4.18
N ASN A 158 -6.26 -2.20 4.79
CA ASN A 158 -6.52 -3.52 5.33
C ASN A 158 -7.59 -3.50 6.42
N GLY A 159 -7.51 -2.55 7.37
CA GLY A 159 -8.54 -2.35 8.38
C GLY A 159 -9.91 -2.03 7.77
N TRP A 160 -9.95 -1.18 6.75
CA TRP A 160 -11.19 -0.88 6.03
C TRP A 160 -11.75 -2.11 5.31
N PHE A 161 -10.92 -2.96 4.73
CA PHE A 161 -11.35 -4.21 4.11
C PHE A 161 -12.02 -5.16 5.12
N TYR A 162 -11.52 -5.25 6.36
CA TYR A 162 -12.22 -5.98 7.42
C TYR A 162 -13.60 -5.39 7.71
N ILE A 163 -13.71 -4.07 7.82
CA ILE A 163 -15.00 -3.40 8.02
C ILE A 163 -15.95 -3.73 6.87
N VAL A 164 -15.48 -3.71 5.62
CA VAL A 164 -16.28 -4.05 4.45
C VAL A 164 -16.74 -5.51 4.50
N CYS A 165 -15.83 -6.46 4.75
CA CYS A 165 -16.17 -7.88 4.79
C CYS A 165 -17.17 -8.20 5.90
N ILE A 166 -16.92 -7.71 7.12
CA ILE A 166 -17.80 -7.93 8.27
C ILE A 166 -19.13 -7.22 8.07
N GLY A 167 -19.12 -5.98 7.58
CA GLY A 167 -20.32 -5.20 7.30
C GLY A 167 -21.21 -5.86 6.24
N LEU A 168 -20.64 -6.33 5.13
CA LEU A 168 -21.39 -7.07 4.10
C LEU A 168 -22.00 -8.35 4.64
N PHE A 169 -21.30 -9.06 5.52
CA PHE A 169 -21.81 -10.28 6.13
C PHE A 169 -22.97 -10.00 7.09
N ILE A 170 -22.85 -9.01 7.99
CA ILE A 170 -23.87 -8.64 8.97
C ILE A 170 -25.12 -8.11 8.28
N ILE A 171 -24.96 -7.18 7.33
CA ILE A 171 -26.06 -6.54 6.60
C ILE A 171 -26.66 -7.49 5.55
N LYS A 172 -26.08 -8.72 5.39
CA LYS A 172 -26.43 -9.68 4.33
C LYS A 172 -26.34 -9.05 2.93
N ALA A 173 -25.39 -8.11 2.77
CA ALA A 173 -25.14 -7.34 1.57
C ALA A 173 -26.40 -6.62 0.98
N ARG A 174 -27.41 -6.32 1.80
CA ARG A 174 -28.66 -5.64 1.36
C ARG A 174 -28.46 -4.17 1.02
N ARG A 175 -27.48 -3.52 1.62
CA ARG A 175 -27.12 -2.11 1.39
C ARG A 175 -25.62 -2.06 1.13
N ILE A 176 -25.20 -1.43 0.04
CA ILE A 176 -23.78 -1.32 -0.35
C ILE A 176 -23.32 0.13 -0.42
N ASN A 177 -24.22 1.11 -0.38
CA ASN A 177 -23.89 2.54 -0.54
C ASN A 177 -22.95 3.07 0.56
N TRP A 178 -22.92 2.41 1.72
CA TRP A 178 -22.04 2.80 2.83
C TRP A 178 -20.55 2.51 2.52
N ILE A 179 -20.24 1.58 1.59
CA ILE A 179 -18.86 1.20 1.25
C ILE A 179 -18.07 2.39 0.70
N PRO A 180 -18.48 3.08 -0.40
CA PRO A 180 -17.75 4.23 -0.90
C PRO A 180 -17.76 5.41 0.08
N ILE A 181 -18.84 5.60 0.84
CA ILE A 181 -18.93 6.67 1.85
C ILE A 181 -17.92 6.43 2.97
N SER A 182 -17.83 5.22 3.51
CA SER A 182 -16.87 4.87 4.56
C SER A 182 -15.43 5.00 4.06
N PHE A 183 -15.15 4.60 2.82
CA PHE A 183 -13.83 4.79 2.21
C PHE A 183 -13.47 6.28 2.10
N ALA A 184 -14.39 7.09 1.59
CA ALA A 184 -14.17 8.54 1.46
C ALA A 184 -13.92 9.21 2.82
N ILE A 185 -14.68 8.84 3.86
CA ILE A 185 -14.50 9.36 5.22
C ILE A 185 -13.11 8.97 5.75
N ILE A 186 -12.74 7.69 5.68
CA ILE A 186 -11.44 7.22 6.18
C ILE A 186 -10.29 7.89 5.41
N PHE A 187 -10.39 7.97 4.09
CA PHE A 187 -9.39 8.62 3.27
C PHE A 187 -9.24 10.12 3.61
N LEU A 188 -10.35 10.81 3.82
CA LEU A 188 -10.36 12.23 4.18
C LEU A 188 -9.76 12.45 5.58
N LEU A 189 -10.12 11.61 6.55
CA LEU A 189 -9.58 11.67 7.90
C LEU A 189 -8.06 11.42 7.92
N THR A 190 -7.56 10.47 7.15
CA THR A 190 -6.13 10.11 7.12
C THR A 190 -5.26 11.08 6.31
N SER A 191 -5.85 11.80 5.34
CA SER A 191 -5.12 12.67 4.43
C SER A 191 -5.26 14.16 4.72
N ALA A 192 -6.45 14.62 5.15
CA ALA A 192 -6.78 16.05 5.24
C ALA A 192 -6.62 16.64 6.65
N LEU A 193 -6.58 15.83 7.70
CA LEU A 193 -6.42 16.33 9.06
C LEU A 193 -5.00 16.88 9.29
N PRO A 194 -4.82 17.87 10.19
CA PRO A 194 -3.50 18.41 10.58
C PRO A 194 -2.57 17.32 11.10
N VAL A 195 -3.11 16.32 11.79
CA VAL A 195 -2.40 15.11 12.23
C VAL A 195 -2.60 14.02 11.17
N ASN A 196 -2.09 14.24 9.98
CA ASN A 196 -2.12 13.28 8.89
C ASN A 196 -0.96 12.27 9.00
N TYR A 197 -1.03 11.20 8.22
CA TYR A 197 0.00 10.17 8.21
C TYR A 197 1.39 10.70 7.83
N ALA A 198 1.47 11.76 7.04
CA ALA A 198 2.74 12.40 6.71
C ALA A 198 3.39 13.00 7.96
N SER A 199 2.65 13.75 8.77
CA SER A 199 3.15 14.33 10.02
C SER A 199 3.52 13.26 11.05
N ILE A 200 2.67 12.23 11.21
CA ILE A 200 2.96 11.10 12.12
C ILE A 200 4.24 10.39 11.70
N THR A 201 4.36 10.00 10.43
CA THR A 201 5.54 9.30 9.92
C THR A 201 6.81 10.14 10.08
N LYS A 202 6.74 11.44 9.71
CA LYS A 202 7.87 12.35 9.86
C LYS A 202 8.33 12.44 11.32
N ASN A 203 7.40 12.69 12.23
CA ASN A 203 7.73 12.87 13.66
C ASN A 203 8.24 11.57 14.30
N THR A 204 7.65 10.42 13.95
CA THR A 204 8.10 9.13 14.46
C THR A 204 9.53 8.84 14.01
N ILE A 205 9.83 8.98 12.71
CA ILE A 205 11.17 8.71 12.19
C ILE A 205 12.19 9.71 12.78
N LEU A 206 11.84 10.99 12.91
CA LEU A 206 12.71 11.99 13.53
C LEU A 206 12.99 11.67 15.00
N ASN A 207 12.01 11.24 15.76
CA ASN A 207 12.20 10.86 17.16
C ASN A 207 13.08 9.61 17.26
N GLU A 208 12.83 8.57 16.45
CA GLU A 208 13.68 7.37 16.41
C GLU A 208 15.14 7.68 16.09
N ILE A 209 15.39 8.61 15.15
CA ILE A 209 16.75 9.06 14.83
C ILE A 209 17.36 9.84 16.00
N ARG A 210 16.61 10.75 16.62
CA ARG A 210 17.11 11.54 17.77
C ARG A 210 17.45 10.63 18.96
N ASP A 211 16.60 9.67 19.27
CA ASP A 211 16.83 8.73 20.36
C ASP A 211 18.13 7.93 20.11
N GLU A 212 18.34 7.44 18.89
CA GLU A 212 19.58 6.72 18.56
C GLU A 212 20.81 7.64 18.58
N MET A 213 20.69 8.90 18.13
CA MET A 213 21.77 9.89 18.23
C MET A 213 22.13 10.19 19.68
N GLN A 214 21.15 10.35 20.56
CA GLN A 214 21.37 10.60 21.98
C GLN A 214 22.07 9.43 22.68
N HIS A 215 21.77 8.20 22.26
CA HIS A 215 22.34 6.99 22.86
C HIS A 215 23.74 6.64 22.32
N SER A 216 24.03 6.96 21.07
CA SER A 216 25.25 6.47 20.39
C SER A 216 26.16 7.57 19.85
N CYS A 217 25.69 8.81 19.75
CA CYS A 217 26.48 9.95 19.23
C CYS A 217 26.87 10.88 20.38
N GLN A 218 28.17 11.14 20.54
CA GLN A 218 28.69 12.07 21.56
C GLN A 218 28.77 13.52 21.06
N THR A 219 28.36 13.78 19.82
CA THR A 219 28.50 15.09 19.15
C THR A 219 27.15 15.79 19.07
N GLU A 220 27.15 17.11 19.27
CA GLU A 220 25.95 17.93 19.11
C GLU A 220 25.52 18.05 17.63
N ALA A 221 24.21 18.04 17.39
CA ALA A 221 23.64 18.28 16.05
C ALA A 221 23.78 19.78 15.65
N PRO A 222 23.93 20.10 14.35
CA PRO A 222 23.93 19.22 13.18
C PRO A 222 25.29 18.55 12.90
N LEU A 223 25.29 17.28 12.53
CA LEU A 223 26.50 16.52 12.22
C LEU A 223 27.07 16.94 10.86
N SER A 224 28.41 17.16 10.81
CA SER A 224 29.16 17.29 9.56
C SER A 224 29.26 15.93 8.83
N LEU A 225 29.66 15.95 7.56
CA LEU A 225 29.79 14.71 6.77
C LEU A 225 30.75 13.71 7.40
N GLN A 226 31.86 14.19 7.96
CA GLN A 226 32.85 13.32 8.59
C GLN A 226 32.31 12.72 9.90
N GLN A 227 31.72 13.53 10.78
CA GLN A 227 31.08 13.08 12.01
C GLN A 227 29.94 12.10 11.75
N TYR A 228 29.13 12.35 10.70
CA TYR A 228 28.07 11.45 10.29
C TYR A 228 28.62 10.09 9.85
N LYS A 229 29.67 10.05 9.03
CA LYS A 229 30.32 8.81 8.61
C LYS A 229 30.90 8.06 9.82
N GLU A 230 31.66 8.73 10.68
CA GLU A 230 32.24 8.12 11.89
C GLU A 230 31.14 7.53 12.79
N TRP A 231 30.04 8.24 13.01
CA TRP A 231 28.91 7.75 13.77
C TRP A 231 28.25 6.54 13.12
N ILE A 232 27.91 6.59 11.81
CA ILE A 232 27.26 5.49 11.11
C ILE A 232 28.12 4.24 11.10
N TYR A 233 29.44 4.36 10.87
CA TYR A 233 30.35 3.22 10.90
C TYR A 233 30.61 2.66 12.31
N SER A 234 30.36 3.42 13.36
CA SER A 234 30.42 2.93 14.75
C SER A 234 29.23 2.06 15.14
N LEU A 235 28.12 2.11 14.39
CA LEU A 235 26.91 1.36 14.67
C LEU A 235 26.98 -0.07 14.10
N PRO A 236 26.25 -1.03 14.69
CA PRO A 236 26.05 -2.32 14.06
C PRO A 236 25.48 -2.17 12.65
N GLU A 237 26.02 -2.92 11.70
CA GLU A 237 25.73 -2.83 10.27
C GLU A 237 24.23 -2.69 9.93
N LYS A 238 23.38 -3.55 10.50
CA LYS A 238 21.93 -3.49 10.29
C LYS A 238 21.31 -2.16 10.74
N LYS A 239 21.79 -1.62 11.86
CA LYS A 239 21.34 -0.33 12.37
C LYS A 239 21.82 0.83 11.50
N ALA A 240 23.08 0.79 11.06
CA ALA A 240 23.66 1.78 10.16
C ALA A 240 22.85 1.92 8.86
N ILE A 241 22.53 0.80 8.21
CA ILE A 241 21.69 0.75 7.00
C ILE A 241 20.29 1.29 7.29
N GLN A 242 19.68 0.92 8.42
CA GLN A 242 18.34 1.41 8.78
C GLN A 242 18.30 2.91 9.00
N ILE A 243 19.27 3.46 9.73
CA ILE A 243 19.35 4.89 10.02
C ILE A 243 19.60 5.70 8.76
N ASN A 244 20.56 5.28 7.93
CA ASN A 244 20.85 5.93 6.66
C ASN A 244 19.61 5.90 5.73
N SER A 245 18.88 4.78 5.69
CA SER A 245 17.63 4.66 4.96
C SER A 245 16.53 5.59 5.47
N LYS A 246 16.45 5.82 6.79
CA LYS A 246 15.51 6.78 7.41
C LYS A 246 15.82 8.22 7.01
N PHE A 247 17.09 8.63 7.04
CA PHE A 247 17.51 9.96 6.57
C PHE A 247 17.19 10.16 5.08
N LYS A 248 17.51 9.16 4.25
CA LYS A 248 17.21 9.16 2.82
C LYS A 248 15.70 9.25 2.57
N TYR A 249 14.89 8.53 3.35
CA TYR A 249 13.43 8.58 3.26
C TYR A 249 12.89 9.98 3.62
N LEU A 250 13.34 10.56 4.73
CA LEU A 250 12.93 11.90 5.16
C LEU A 250 13.31 12.97 4.11
N SER A 251 14.54 12.93 3.61
CA SER A 251 15.01 13.87 2.61
C SER A 251 14.23 13.79 1.30
N ASN A 252 13.90 12.57 0.84
CA ASN A 252 13.19 12.36 -0.43
C ASN A 252 11.70 12.71 -0.36
N TRP A 253 11.03 12.41 0.77
CA TRP A 253 9.59 12.60 0.89
C TRP A 253 9.18 13.95 1.51
N PHE A 254 9.98 14.46 2.43
CA PHE A 254 9.67 15.68 3.19
C PHE A 254 10.62 16.85 2.89
N GLY A 255 11.53 16.65 1.94
CA GLY A 255 12.52 17.63 1.55
C GLY A 255 13.75 17.66 2.45
N THR A 256 14.86 18.20 1.93
CA THR A 256 16.14 18.29 2.65
C THR A 256 16.05 19.11 3.93
N GLU A 257 15.17 20.11 3.96
CA GLU A 257 14.95 20.95 5.14
C GLU A 257 14.46 20.18 6.38
N SER A 258 13.82 19.03 6.18
CA SER A 258 13.31 18.21 7.28
C SER A 258 14.40 17.61 8.16
N VAL A 259 15.61 17.50 7.67
CA VAL A 259 16.75 16.85 8.34
C VAL A 259 17.91 17.82 8.64
N THR A 260 17.87 19.07 8.18
CA THR A 260 18.96 20.06 8.35
C THR A 260 19.28 20.41 9.78
N HIS A 261 18.38 20.19 10.72
CA HIS A 261 18.61 20.37 12.15
C HIS A 261 19.34 19.18 12.81
N LEU A 262 19.50 18.06 12.10
CA LEU A 262 20.21 16.87 12.58
C LEU A 262 21.51 16.64 11.82
N ILE A 263 21.53 16.91 10.53
CA ILE A 263 22.69 16.71 9.65
C ILE A 263 22.89 17.90 8.71
N ASP A 264 24.14 18.23 8.39
CA ASP A 264 24.47 19.30 7.46
C ASP A 264 23.95 18.98 6.02
N LYS A 265 23.70 20.03 5.23
CA LYS A 265 23.27 19.89 3.83
C LYS A 265 24.21 19.00 3.00
N ASN A 266 25.51 19.09 3.26
CA ASN A 266 26.49 18.25 2.58
C ASN A 266 26.30 16.75 2.84
N VAL A 267 25.83 16.37 4.03
CA VAL A 267 25.50 14.99 4.38
C VAL A 267 24.29 14.51 3.54
N THR A 268 23.30 15.37 3.41
CA THR A 268 22.05 15.03 2.68
C THR A 268 22.34 14.68 1.21
N TYR A 269 23.25 15.38 0.55
CA TYR A 269 23.65 15.07 -0.82
C TYR A 269 24.46 13.77 -0.94
N ASN A 270 25.17 13.38 0.11
CA ASN A 270 26.04 12.20 0.14
C ASN A 270 25.39 10.95 0.77
N LEU A 271 24.11 11.00 1.17
CA LEU A 271 23.42 9.83 1.74
C LEU A 271 23.39 8.61 0.82
N TYR A 272 23.38 8.83 -0.50
CA TYR A 272 23.41 7.74 -1.47
C TYR A 272 24.79 7.09 -1.58
N SER A 273 25.88 7.88 -1.53
CA SER A 273 27.23 7.34 -1.55
C SER A 273 27.53 6.54 -0.28
N VAL A 274 27.12 7.06 0.87
CA VAL A 274 27.24 6.34 2.15
C VAL A 274 26.44 5.02 2.14
N ALA A 275 25.27 4.99 1.49
CA ALA A 275 24.51 3.75 1.34
C ALA A 275 25.25 2.72 0.47
N MET A 276 25.87 3.17 -0.63
CA MET A 276 26.65 2.28 -1.51
C MET A 276 27.91 1.74 -0.81
N ASP A 277 28.57 2.58 -0.02
CA ASP A 277 29.75 2.17 0.76
C ASP A 277 29.34 1.09 1.80
N LEU A 278 28.25 1.30 2.53
CA LEU A 278 27.73 0.33 3.50
C LEU A 278 27.31 -1.01 2.86
N GLU A 279 26.68 -0.97 1.67
CA GLU A 279 26.31 -2.19 0.94
C GLU A 279 27.53 -2.92 0.36
N ALA A 280 28.57 -2.20 -0.07
CA ALA A 280 29.80 -2.79 -0.57
C ALA A 280 30.56 -3.53 0.54
N ASP A 281 30.61 -2.96 1.75
CA ASP A 281 31.25 -3.60 2.91
C ASP A 281 30.50 -4.87 3.33
N THR A 282 29.18 -4.94 3.19
CA THR A 282 28.38 -6.16 3.46
C THR A 282 28.74 -7.29 2.50
N VAL A 283 28.93 -6.98 1.22
CA VAL A 283 29.30 -7.98 0.21
C VAL A 283 30.72 -8.48 0.43
N ALA A 284 31.65 -7.59 0.78
CA ALA A 284 33.05 -7.94 1.07
C ALA A 284 33.18 -8.75 2.36
N GLY A 285 32.49 -8.38 3.43
CA GLY A 285 32.47 -9.13 4.71
C GLY A 285 31.84 -10.51 4.60
N GLY A 286 30.80 -10.67 3.76
CA GLY A 286 30.16 -11.96 3.48
C GLY A 286 31.02 -12.93 2.66
N ALA A 287 31.92 -12.42 1.83
CA ALA A 287 32.86 -13.24 1.05
C ALA A 287 34.07 -13.73 1.88
N GLY A 288 34.52 -12.95 2.89
CA GLY A 288 35.63 -13.33 3.78
C GLY A 288 35.27 -14.43 4.78
N GLY A 289 33.99 -14.57 5.16
CA GLY A 289 33.52 -15.61 6.10
C GLY A 289 33.47 -17.03 5.54
N LYS A 290 33.55 -17.22 4.22
CA LYS A 290 33.55 -18.55 3.57
C LYS A 290 34.94 -19.10 3.19
N GLN A 291 35.97 -18.30 3.27
CA GLN A 291 37.35 -18.75 2.95
C GLN A 291 38.15 -19.25 4.15
N GLY A 292 37.64 -19.07 5.39
CA GLY A 292 38.33 -19.52 6.61
C GLY A 292 38.06 -20.95 7.05
N LEU A 293 37.28 -21.76 6.30
CA LEU A 293 36.86 -23.12 6.76
C LEU A 293 37.30 -24.26 5.84
N LEU A 294 38.32 -24.02 4.98
CA LEU A 294 38.88 -25.07 4.08
C LEU A 294 40.41 -25.23 4.15
N CYS A 295 41.06 -24.87 5.24
CA CYS A 295 42.42 -25.29 5.52
C CYS A 295 42.61 -25.55 7.01
N GLY A 296 42.40 -26.80 7.39
CA GLY A 296 42.66 -27.31 8.73
C GLY A 296 42.15 -28.72 8.89
#